data_2d5ca83cac35220bd03847e44c3004cc
#
_entry.id   2d5ca83cac35220bd03847e44c3004cc
#
_cell.length_a   1.000
_cell.length_b   1.000
_cell.length_c   1.000
_cell.angle_alpha   90.00
_cell.angle_beta   90.00
_cell.angle_gamma   90.00
#
_symmetry.space_group_name_H-M   'P 1'
#
loop_
_entity.id
_entity.type
_entity.pdbx_description
1 polymer ?
#
loop_
_entity_poly.entity_id
_entity_poly.type
_entity_poly.pdbx_seq_one_letter_code
_entity_poly.pdbx_strand_id
1 'polypeptide(L)'
;MCSALFGYNSWMSIPSAKPWYPLQCDFCYMISPAQFEEFVLPDLAKQVAHMERSIYHLDGVGELNHLDMILDIPGLTGIQWTPGTGCEPLWDERWYPIYHKIQDKKKNLVLLGGINECDLAGAERLIKTLDPVGLYISCWCSSRERGEWMVDQVTKWSE
;
A
#
# COMPACT_ATOMS: atom_id res chain seq x y z
N MET A 1 -17.14 -11.19 22.65
CA MET A 1 -17.73 -9.81 22.64
C MET A 1 -16.66 -8.70 22.55
N CYS A 2 -15.43 -8.97 22.07
CA CYS A 2 -14.39 -7.95 21.91
C CYS A 2 -14.29 -7.34 20.50
N SER A 3 -14.93 -7.93 19.48
CA SER A 3 -14.84 -7.46 18.10
C SER A 3 -15.52 -6.11 17.81
N ALA A 4 -16.48 -5.72 18.61
CA ALA A 4 -17.22 -4.47 18.41
C ALA A 4 -16.42 -3.20 18.79
N LEU A 5 -15.37 -3.34 19.60
CA LEU A 5 -14.57 -2.20 20.06
C LEU A 5 -13.33 -1.92 19.20
N PHE A 6 -12.85 -2.91 18.41
CA PHE A 6 -11.58 -2.80 17.68
C PHE A 6 -11.73 -2.94 16.15
N GLY A 7 -12.93 -3.24 15.63
CA GLY A 7 -13.15 -3.42 14.20
C GLY A 7 -12.40 -4.63 13.64
N TYR A 8 -12.05 -4.55 12.37
CA TYR A 8 -11.29 -5.55 11.62
C TYR A 8 -9.85 -5.08 11.46
N ASN A 9 -8.91 -6.01 11.52
CA ASN A 9 -7.50 -5.75 11.31
C ASN A 9 -6.86 -6.92 10.56
N SER A 10 -5.68 -6.70 10.00
CA SER A 10 -4.89 -7.71 9.30
C SER A 10 -3.41 -7.56 9.66
N TRP A 11 -2.56 -8.35 9.03
CA TRP A 11 -1.09 -8.26 9.18
C TRP A 11 -0.52 -6.88 8.76
N MET A 12 -1.26 -6.09 7.98
CA MET A 12 -0.89 -4.72 7.63
C MET A 12 -1.08 -3.71 8.78
N SER A 13 -1.65 -4.13 9.90
CA SER A 13 -1.93 -3.27 11.06
C SER A 13 -2.81 -2.05 10.77
N ILE A 14 -3.68 -2.15 9.75
CA ILE A 14 -4.62 -1.10 9.37
C ILE A 14 -5.99 -1.44 9.99
N PRO A 15 -6.47 -0.67 10.98
CA PRO A 15 -7.78 -0.90 11.57
C PRO A 15 -8.89 -0.43 10.62
N SER A 16 -9.99 -1.17 10.58
CA SER A 16 -11.18 -0.81 9.79
C SER A 16 -12.46 -1.12 10.56
N ALA A 17 -13.43 -0.22 10.46
CA ALA A 17 -14.78 -0.45 10.96
C ALA A 17 -15.59 -1.42 10.08
N LYS A 18 -15.10 -1.70 8.87
CA LYS A 18 -15.73 -2.58 7.87
C LYS A 18 -14.90 -3.83 7.65
N PRO A 19 -15.53 -4.97 7.30
CA PRO A 19 -14.81 -6.18 6.93
C PRO A 19 -13.83 -5.92 5.79
N TRP A 20 -12.59 -6.30 5.98
CA TRP A 20 -11.56 -6.19 4.97
C TRP A 20 -10.46 -7.23 5.15
N TYR A 21 -9.76 -7.53 4.08
CA TYR A 21 -8.55 -8.33 4.11
C TYR A 21 -7.64 -7.96 2.94
N PRO A 22 -6.30 -8.09 3.07
CA PRO A 22 -5.39 -7.96 1.95
C PRO A 22 -5.54 -9.12 0.98
N LEU A 23 -5.55 -8.80 -0.31
CA LEU A 23 -5.50 -9.76 -1.41
C LEU A 23 -4.07 -9.83 -1.92
N GLN A 24 -3.62 -10.99 -2.37
CA GLN A 24 -2.29 -11.16 -2.94
C GLN A 24 -2.23 -12.35 -3.89
N CYS A 25 -1.26 -12.34 -4.78
CA CYS A 25 -0.93 -13.47 -5.64
C CYS A 25 0.56 -13.41 -6.01
N ASP A 26 1.44 -13.83 -5.11
CA ASP A 26 2.90 -13.80 -5.31
C ASP A 26 3.35 -14.60 -6.54
N PHE A 27 2.55 -15.60 -6.93
CA PHE A 27 2.79 -16.38 -8.14
C PHE A 27 2.72 -15.52 -9.41
N CYS A 28 2.00 -14.40 -9.39
CA CYS A 28 1.86 -13.54 -10.56
C CYS A 28 3.19 -12.89 -10.99
N TYR A 29 4.17 -12.81 -10.11
CA TYR A 29 5.53 -12.42 -10.45
C TYR A 29 6.15 -13.26 -11.58
N MET A 30 5.76 -14.54 -11.71
CA MET A 30 6.33 -15.52 -12.63
C MET A 30 5.52 -15.76 -13.91
N ILE A 31 4.38 -15.12 -14.07
CA ILE A 31 3.48 -15.34 -15.21
C ILE A 31 3.34 -14.09 -16.08
N SER A 32 2.96 -14.30 -17.34
CA SER A 32 2.70 -13.19 -18.27
C SER A 32 1.41 -12.45 -17.93
N PRO A 33 1.27 -11.18 -18.41
CA PRO A 33 0.00 -10.45 -18.26
C PRO A 33 -1.22 -11.20 -18.82
N ALA A 34 -1.09 -11.90 -19.94
CA ALA A 34 -2.18 -12.70 -20.51
C ALA A 34 -2.59 -13.86 -19.60
N GLN A 35 -1.63 -14.54 -18.97
CA GLN A 35 -1.91 -15.60 -18.00
C GLN A 35 -2.54 -15.03 -16.72
N PHE A 36 -2.07 -13.87 -16.26
CA PHE A 36 -2.67 -13.19 -15.13
C PHE A 36 -4.13 -12.82 -15.41
N GLU A 37 -4.42 -12.25 -16.58
CA GLU A 37 -5.77 -11.89 -17.01
C GLU A 37 -6.70 -13.10 -17.06
N GLU A 38 -6.20 -14.23 -17.58
CA GLU A 38 -7.00 -15.45 -17.75
C GLU A 38 -7.23 -16.20 -16.43
N PHE A 39 -6.19 -16.37 -15.62
CA PHE A 39 -6.23 -17.31 -14.48
C PHE A 39 -6.33 -16.65 -13.10
N VAL A 40 -5.87 -15.42 -12.93
CA VAL A 40 -5.79 -14.77 -11.63
C VAL A 40 -6.81 -13.67 -11.46
N LEU A 41 -6.91 -12.78 -12.44
CA LEU A 41 -7.77 -11.60 -12.36
C LEU A 41 -9.25 -11.91 -12.04
N PRO A 42 -9.88 -12.97 -12.63
CA PRO A 42 -11.28 -13.29 -12.32
C PRO A 42 -11.51 -13.69 -10.86
N ASP A 43 -10.55 -14.36 -10.24
CA ASP A 43 -10.67 -14.77 -8.84
C ASP A 43 -10.39 -13.63 -7.88
N LEU A 44 -9.44 -12.74 -8.19
CA LEU A 44 -9.24 -11.50 -7.46
C LEU A 44 -10.50 -10.63 -7.49
N ALA A 45 -11.11 -10.46 -8.65
CA ALA A 45 -12.36 -9.69 -8.80
C ALA A 45 -13.50 -10.27 -7.94
N LYS A 46 -13.64 -11.60 -7.89
CA LYS A 46 -14.62 -12.27 -7.02
C LYS A 46 -14.33 -12.01 -5.54
N GLN A 47 -13.07 -12.09 -5.12
CA GLN A 47 -12.67 -11.83 -3.74
C GLN A 47 -12.97 -10.37 -3.35
N VAL A 48 -12.62 -9.40 -4.21
CA VAL A 48 -12.95 -7.99 -4.01
C VAL A 48 -14.45 -7.79 -3.83
N ALA A 49 -15.28 -8.43 -4.67
CA ALA A 49 -16.73 -8.31 -4.62
C ALA A 49 -17.36 -8.84 -3.31
N HIS A 50 -16.66 -9.69 -2.57
CA HIS A 50 -17.12 -10.22 -1.27
C HIS A 50 -16.72 -9.36 -0.07
N MET A 51 -15.90 -8.33 -0.27
CA MET A 51 -15.37 -7.49 0.81
C MET A 51 -15.88 -6.06 0.69
N GLU A 52 -16.15 -5.42 1.84
CA GLU A 52 -16.48 -3.98 1.83
C GLU A 52 -15.25 -3.11 1.59
N ARG A 53 -14.07 -3.62 1.95
CA ARG A 53 -12.75 -2.98 1.72
C ARG A 53 -11.74 -4.03 1.33
N SER A 54 -10.86 -3.70 0.42
CA SER A 54 -9.79 -4.60 -0.02
C SER A 54 -8.55 -3.81 -0.42
N ILE A 55 -7.39 -4.34 -0.06
CA ILE A 55 -6.08 -3.79 -0.45
C ILE A 55 -5.34 -4.94 -1.14
N TYR A 56 -4.84 -4.71 -2.34
CA TYR A 56 -3.98 -5.68 -2.99
C TYR A 56 -2.54 -5.49 -2.52
N HIS A 57 -1.91 -6.56 -2.06
CA HIS A 57 -0.49 -6.62 -1.75
C HIS A 57 0.28 -6.85 -3.06
N LEU A 58 0.94 -5.81 -3.53
CA LEU A 58 1.75 -5.83 -4.75
C LEU A 58 3.20 -6.07 -4.32
N ASP A 59 3.69 -7.30 -4.47
CA ASP A 59 4.97 -7.75 -3.94
C ASP A 59 6.03 -7.93 -5.04
N GLY A 60 6.86 -6.90 -5.16
CA GLY A 60 8.01 -6.92 -6.05
C GLY A 60 7.77 -6.38 -7.44
N VAL A 61 8.87 -5.95 -8.04
CA VAL A 61 8.87 -5.27 -9.35
C VAL A 61 8.29 -6.11 -10.50
N GLY A 62 8.35 -7.44 -10.39
CA GLY A 62 7.78 -8.34 -11.41
C GLY A 62 6.25 -8.27 -11.50
N GLU A 63 5.58 -7.92 -10.39
CA GLU A 63 4.12 -7.76 -10.38
C GLU A 63 3.64 -6.47 -11.04
N LEU A 64 4.51 -5.49 -11.26
CA LEU A 64 4.17 -4.22 -11.91
C LEU A 64 3.59 -4.38 -13.32
N ASN A 65 3.90 -5.50 -13.98
CA ASN A 65 3.33 -5.83 -15.30
C ASN A 65 1.80 -6.03 -15.26
N HIS A 66 1.23 -6.25 -14.07
CA HIS A 66 -0.20 -6.51 -13.85
C HIS A 66 -0.91 -5.33 -13.20
N LEU A 67 -0.18 -4.29 -12.81
CA LEU A 67 -0.71 -3.18 -12.01
C LEU A 67 -1.93 -2.52 -12.63
N ASP A 68 -1.95 -2.31 -13.96
CA ASP A 68 -3.08 -1.67 -14.63
C ASP A 68 -4.36 -2.51 -14.50
N MET A 69 -4.27 -3.80 -14.70
CA MET A 69 -5.40 -4.73 -14.56
C MET A 69 -5.89 -4.79 -13.10
N ILE A 70 -4.96 -4.79 -12.15
CA ILE A 70 -5.30 -4.78 -10.72
C ILE A 70 -6.02 -3.48 -10.34
N LEU A 71 -5.53 -2.34 -10.79
CA LEU A 71 -6.13 -1.04 -10.51
C LEU A 71 -7.54 -0.89 -11.09
N ASP A 72 -7.83 -1.59 -12.18
CA ASP A 72 -9.13 -1.58 -12.86
C ASP A 72 -10.14 -2.55 -12.24
N ILE A 73 -9.76 -3.36 -11.24
CA ILE A 73 -10.72 -4.24 -10.54
C ILE A 73 -11.80 -3.38 -9.84
N PRO A 74 -13.08 -3.54 -10.19
CA PRO A 74 -14.17 -2.81 -9.57
C PRO A 74 -14.26 -3.11 -8.07
N GLY A 75 -14.32 -2.07 -7.23
CA GLY A 75 -14.43 -2.22 -5.78
C GLY A 75 -13.10 -2.39 -5.03
N LEU A 76 -11.99 -2.62 -5.71
CA LEU A 76 -10.67 -2.59 -5.06
C LEU A 76 -10.43 -1.19 -4.45
N THR A 77 -10.07 -1.13 -3.17
CA THR A 77 -9.96 0.15 -2.44
C THR A 77 -8.53 0.66 -2.29
N GLY A 78 -7.52 -0.17 -2.47
CA GLY A 78 -6.14 0.28 -2.32
C GLY A 78 -5.11 -0.74 -2.76
N ILE A 79 -3.87 -0.27 -2.82
CA ILE A 79 -2.67 -1.05 -3.12
C ILE A 79 -1.68 -0.86 -1.98
N GLN A 80 -1.13 -1.94 -1.47
CA GLN A 80 0.07 -1.89 -0.66
C GLN A 80 1.25 -2.30 -1.53
N TRP A 81 2.25 -1.44 -1.61
CA TRP A 81 3.44 -1.67 -2.41
C TRP A 81 4.62 -2.14 -1.57
N THR A 82 5.31 -3.15 -2.07
CA THR A 82 6.58 -3.65 -1.54
C THR A 82 7.54 -3.88 -2.73
N PRO A 83 8.68 -3.19 -2.82
CA PRO A 83 9.58 -3.34 -3.98
C PRO A 83 10.33 -4.67 -4.00
N GLY A 84 10.42 -5.36 -2.86
CA GLY A 84 11.14 -6.62 -2.71
C GLY A 84 12.57 -6.45 -2.20
N THR A 85 13.20 -7.58 -1.86
CA THR A 85 14.55 -7.62 -1.32
C THR A 85 15.59 -7.12 -2.34
N GLY A 86 16.50 -6.27 -1.89
CA GLY A 86 17.58 -5.74 -2.74
C GLY A 86 17.17 -4.57 -3.62
N CYS A 87 15.92 -4.13 -3.55
CA CYS A 87 15.46 -2.91 -4.21
C CYS A 87 15.69 -1.68 -3.34
N GLU A 88 15.56 -0.51 -3.96
CA GLU A 88 15.63 0.76 -3.25
C GLU A 88 14.48 0.93 -2.26
N PRO A 89 14.68 1.74 -1.21
CA PRO A 89 13.66 1.95 -0.19
C PRO A 89 12.39 2.60 -0.75
N LEU A 90 11.28 2.46 -0.02
CA LEU A 90 9.97 2.97 -0.44
C LEU A 90 9.93 4.48 -0.65
N TRP A 91 10.82 5.26 -0.05
CA TRP A 91 10.91 6.71 -0.24
C TRP A 91 11.79 7.13 -1.43
N ASP A 92 12.35 6.18 -2.20
CA ASP A 92 13.12 6.49 -3.39
C ASP A 92 12.21 7.01 -4.52
N GLU A 93 12.66 8.06 -5.20
CA GLU A 93 11.90 8.76 -6.24
C GLU A 93 11.54 7.87 -7.44
N ARG A 94 12.26 6.79 -7.67
CA ARG A 94 11.96 5.81 -8.74
C ARG A 94 10.56 5.20 -8.64
N TRP A 95 9.99 5.16 -7.40
CA TRP A 95 8.67 4.59 -7.16
C TRP A 95 7.53 5.61 -7.33
N TYR A 96 7.82 6.90 -7.40
CA TYR A 96 6.80 7.95 -7.49
C TYR A 96 5.86 7.79 -8.69
N PRO A 97 6.30 7.37 -9.89
CA PRO A 97 5.39 7.11 -11.00
C PRO A 97 4.33 6.04 -10.68
N ILE A 98 4.71 5.02 -9.89
CA ILE A 98 3.78 3.97 -9.44
C ILE A 98 2.78 4.55 -8.44
N TYR A 99 3.25 5.36 -7.48
CA TYR A 99 2.42 5.98 -6.46
C TYR A 99 1.39 6.93 -7.06
N HIS A 100 1.83 7.80 -7.96
CA HIS A 100 0.92 8.68 -8.69
C HIS A 100 -0.12 7.90 -9.50
N LYS A 101 0.30 6.85 -10.20
CA LYS A 101 -0.62 5.98 -10.95
C LYS A 101 -1.71 5.39 -10.05
N ILE A 102 -1.36 4.94 -8.85
CA ILE A 102 -2.31 4.40 -7.87
C ILE A 102 -3.26 5.50 -7.39
N GLN A 103 -2.74 6.67 -7.03
CA GLN A 103 -3.52 7.80 -6.54
C GLN A 103 -4.42 8.40 -7.62
N ASP A 104 -3.97 8.48 -8.88
CA ASP A 104 -4.76 8.94 -10.02
C ASP A 104 -5.99 8.06 -10.28
N LYS A 105 -5.88 6.77 -10.03
CA LYS A 105 -6.99 5.81 -10.03
C LYS A 105 -7.87 5.89 -8.78
N LYS A 106 -7.62 6.87 -7.90
CA LYS A 106 -8.36 7.08 -6.63
C LYS A 106 -8.34 5.86 -5.71
N LYS A 107 -7.24 5.11 -5.76
CA LYS A 107 -6.98 4.00 -4.84
C LYS A 107 -6.13 4.49 -3.67
N ASN A 108 -6.38 3.92 -2.48
CA ASN A 108 -5.51 4.16 -1.34
C ASN A 108 -4.12 3.58 -1.59
N LEU A 109 -3.09 4.29 -1.15
CA LEU A 109 -1.71 3.84 -1.22
C LEU A 109 -1.22 3.49 0.20
N VAL A 110 -0.70 2.28 0.36
CA VAL A 110 -0.18 1.79 1.63
C VAL A 110 1.31 1.49 1.50
N LEU A 111 2.12 2.15 2.30
CA LEU A 111 3.57 2.03 2.34
C LEU A 111 4.01 1.61 3.75
N LEU A 112 4.17 0.29 3.95
CA LEU A 112 4.60 -0.25 5.24
C LEU A 112 6.12 -0.09 5.39
N GLY A 113 6.55 0.72 6.37
CA GLY A 113 7.96 1.13 6.50
C GLY A 113 8.37 2.17 5.45
N GLY A 114 7.41 2.93 4.91
CA GLY A 114 7.65 3.97 3.90
C GLY A 114 8.42 5.18 4.41
N ILE A 115 8.61 5.31 5.72
CA ILE A 115 9.43 6.35 6.35
C ILE A 115 10.47 5.68 7.25
N ASN A 116 11.70 6.20 7.21
CA ASN A 116 12.77 5.77 8.10
C ASN A 116 13.36 6.99 8.82
N GLU A 117 13.49 6.89 10.13
CA GLU A 117 14.09 7.96 10.94
C GLU A 117 15.58 8.26 10.61
N CYS A 118 16.22 7.37 9.85
CA CYS A 118 17.61 7.55 9.40
C CYS A 118 17.72 8.34 8.08
N ASP A 119 16.62 8.51 7.32
CA ASP A 119 16.59 9.31 6.08
C ASP A 119 15.39 10.27 6.09
N LEU A 120 15.54 11.35 6.86
CA LEU A 120 14.49 12.37 6.98
C LEU A 120 14.27 13.14 5.69
N ALA A 121 15.30 13.36 4.89
CA ALA A 121 15.17 14.07 3.62
C ALA A 121 14.36 13.28 2.60
N GLY A 122 14.58 11.96 2.53
CA GLY A 122 13.77 11.07 1.71
C GLY A 122 12.32 11.01 2.17
N ALA A 123 12.12 10.90 3.50
CA ALA A 123 10.79 10.91 4.10
C ALA A 123 10.03 12.22 3.80
N GLU A 124 10.66 13.36 3.97
CA GLU A 124 10.06 14.67 3.67
C GLU A 124 9.68 14.81 2.20
N ARG A 125 10.56 14.42 1.27
CA ARG A 125 10.26 14.43 -0.15
C ARG A 125 9.05 13.58 -0.49
N LEU A 126 9.01 12.35 0.05
CA LEU A 126 7.88 11.43 -0.16
C LEU A 126 6.56 12.06 0.27
N ILE A 127 6.49 12.60 1.49
CA ILE A 127 5.27 13.22 2.05
C ILE A 127 4.84 14.43 1.21
N LYS A 128 5.78 15.30 0.82
CA LYS A 128 5.46 16.51 0.04
C LYS A 128 5.06 16.21 -1.42
N THR A 129 5.40 15.04 -1.93
CA THR A 129 5.14 14.66 -3.33
C THR A 129 3.78 13.98 -3.50
N LEU A 130 3.32 13.24 -2.48
CA LEU A 130 2.12 12.42 -2.58
C LEU A 130 0.87 13.15 -2.08
N ASP A 131 -0.28 12.82 -2.68
CA ASP A 131 -1.58 13.26 -2.15
C ASP A 131 -1.80 12.59 -0.77
N PRO A 132 -2.01 13.36 0.30
CA PRO A 132 -2.26 12.81 1.62
C PRO A 132 -3.60 12.05 1.72
N VAL A 133 -4.54 12.28 0.80
CA VAL A 133 -5.83 11.61 0.80
C VAL A 133 -5.68 10.15 0.38
N GLY A 134 -6.03 9.23 1.28
CA GLY A 134 -5.91 7.79 1.04
C GLY A 134 -4.48 7.26 1.16
N LEU A 135 -3.55 8.04 1.72
CA LEU A 135 -2.18 7.62 1.98
C LEU A 135 -2.04 7.06 3.40
N TYR A 136 -1.55 5.84 3.51
CA TYR A 136 -1.14 5.23 4.77
C TYR A 136 0.35 4.91 4.72
N ILE A 137 1.12 5.49 5.63
CA ILE A 137 2.55 5.23 5.75
C ILE A 137 2.85 4.81 7.19
N SER A 138 3.56 3.72 7.37
CA SER A 138 4.12 3.35 8.66
C SER A 138 5.61 3.69 8.73
N CYS A 139 6.08 3.97 9.94
CA CYS A 139 7.48 4.27 10.23
C CYS A 139 8.01 3.32 11.30
N TRP A 140 9.24 2.88 11.14
CA TRP A 140 10.00 2.21 12.19
C TRP A 140 10.85 3.24 12.94
N CYS A 141 10.63 3.35 14.24
CA CYS A 141 11.35 4.26 15.09
C CYS A 141 12.04 3.50 16.24
N SER A 142 13.20 3.98 16.68
CA SER A 142 14.02 3.36 17.72
C SER A 142 13.41 3.48 19.11
N SER A 143 12.50 4.45 19.32
CA SER A 143 11.79 4.65 20.58
C SER A 143 10.42 5.29 20.35
N ARG A 144 9.60 5.29 21.41
CA ARG A 144 8.30 5.96 21.41
C ARG A 144 8.46 7.47 21.19
N GLU A 145 9.41 8.10 21.85
CA GLU A 145 9.67 9.54 21.72
C GLU A 145 10.05 9.90 20.28
N ARG A 146 10.84 9.05 19.62
CA ARG A 146 11.19 9.21 18.21
C ARG A 146 9.96 9.04 17.32
N GLY A 147 9.06 8.10 17.64
CA GLY A 147 7.81 7.93 16.92
C GLY A 147 6.90 9.14 17.05
N GLU A 148 6.70 9.68 18.25
CA GLU A 148 5.91 10.88 18.50
C GLU A 148 6.51 12.09 17.76
N TRP A 149 7.84 12.27 17.83
CA TRP A 149 8.54 13.31 17.07
C TRP A 149 8.34 13.16 15.56
N MET A 150 8.39 11.92 15.03
CA MET A 150 8.19 11.67 13.59
C MET A 150 6.77 12.04 13.13
N VAL A 151 5.75 11.74 13.94
CA VAL A 151 4.38 12.16 13.68
C VAL A 151 4.29 13.69 13.56
N ASP A 152 4.94 14.42 14.47
CA ASP A 152 4.99 15.89 14.42
C ASP A 152 5.70 16.40 13.15
N GLN A 153 6.78 15.72 12.69
CA GLN A 153 7.44 16.11 11.45
C GLN A 153 6.55 15.86 10.23
N VAL A 154 5.96 14.66 10.12
CA VAL A 154 5.05 14.33 9.01
C VAL A 154 3.88 15.31 8.94
N THR A 155 3.31 15.69 10.08
CA THR A 155 2.25 16.70 10.14
C THR A 155 2.71 18.02 9.53
N LYS A 156 3.90 18.53 9.92
CA LYS A 156 4.47 19.76 9.36
C LYS A 156 4.78 19.68 7.87
N TRP A 157 5.22 18.52 7.39
CA TRP A 157 5.51 18.31 5.96
C TRP A 157 4.27 18.20 5.10
N SER A 158 3.12 17.87 5.72
CA SER A 158 1.83 17.74 5.04
C SER A 158 1.05 19.06 4.95
N GLU A 159 1.50 20.12 5.62
CA GLU A 159 0.97 21.50 5.55
C GLU A 159 1.51 22.24 4.31
#